data_04bb2d9befaf2f30e731a70ed9f18678
#
_entry.id   04bb2d9befaf2f30e731a70ed9f18678
#
_cell.length_a   1.000
_cell.length_b   1.000
_cell.length_c   1.000
_cell.angle_alpha   90.00
_cell.angle_beta   90.00
_cell.angle_gamma   90.00
#
_symmetry.space_group_name_H-M   'P 1'
#
loop_
_entity.id
_entity.type
_entity.pdbx_description
1 polymer ?
#
loop_
_entity_poly.entity_id
_entity_poly.type
_entity_poly.pdbx_seq_one_letter_code
_entity_poly.pdbx_strand_id
1 'polypeptide(L)'
;MTFYDIFTYLCTFTIIIPLAVFCLFPVIDHLKTPIRHLLTKISLVFVCYFALLIIPYMIFQQDLGNILIFLAVPVFFYLFQKETNLLLPASLFVMLTACCLGSLSYVIYHTFGVIFHPHGQSTEFYPESMIAQLIFLVFADIILYKPARKYLGWMVTNFHNAFVWRIACIFPCCFTFLVFTYIPHNYYDIYTYHDLHVYFSMMLTLLVFVFLLYVLFYTIIHSYVENQYILEEQKILEIQAKEYSQLSQHVQETREIRHDFRHQITVISGLLNQGNYEELKEYLSQYESSISLQTKIYCRQPAVNAILSHYDLLCAQDKIITKFAVDFPTLSPISSVDFCIVLGNLLENAYLECKTLQKYEKFIHLKARQTSPGAFVLLIENPYEHEIKKTDSGFFLSSRRKNCVGTGLKSVTAICKKYDGHLSIETDNHRFKVKMFLQC
;
A
#
# COMPACT_ATOMS: atom_id res chain seq x y z
N MET A 1 61.35 4.66 3.99
CA MET A 1 60.01 5.12 4.11
C MET A 1 59.88 5.95 5.39
N THR A 2 59.57 7.22 5.24
CA THR A 2 59.44 8.11 6.41
C THR A 2 58.04 7.99 7.00
N PHE A 3 57.88 8.30 8.28
CA PHE A 3 56.54 8.43 8.92
C PHE A 3 55.66 9.40 8.13
N TYR A 4 56.25 10.40 7.52
CA TYR A 4 55.61 11.38 6.69
C TYR A 4 54.96 10.75 5.44
N ASP A 5 55.60 9.81 4.76
CA ASP A 5 55.06 9.15 3.56
C ASP A 5 53.77 8.34 3.89
N ILE A 6 53.80 7.64 5.05
CA ILE A 6 52.61 6.90 5.52
C ILE A 6 51.47 7.85 5.89
N PHE A 7 51.81 8.93 6.58
CA PHE A 7 50.86 9.93 7.03
C PHE A 7 50.17 10.61 5.82
N THR A 8 50.95 11.05 4.82
CA THR A 8 50.45 11.68 3.61
C THR A 8 49.54 10.73 2.83
N TYR A 9 49.95 9.48 2.72
CA TYR A 9 49.17 8.44 2.04
C TYR A 9 47.82 8.20 2.73
N LEU A 10 47.79 8.08 4.07
CA LEU A 10 46.53 7.95 4.81
C LEU A 10 45.65 9.17 4.70
N CYS A 11 46.24 10.34 4.73
CA CYS A 11 45.50 11.59 4.60
C CYS A 11 44.70 11.68 3.30
N THR A 12 45.24 11.18 2.19
CA THR A 12 44.58 11.20 0.88
C THR A 12 43.20 10.53 0.92
N PHE A 13 43.02 9.52 1.76
CA PHE A 13 41.77 8.76 1.86
C PHE A 13 40.79 9.27 2.93
N THR A 14 41.18 10.25 3.75
CA THR A 14 40.27 10.83 4.77
C THR A 14 39.06 11.56 4.15
N ILE A 15 39.15 11.94 2.87
CA ILE A 15 38.08 12.57 2.07
C ILE A 15 36.80 11.70 2.04
N ILE A 16 36.95 10.38 2.12
CA ILE A 16 35.82 9.44 2.09
C ILE A 16 34.88 9.65 3.29
N ILE A 17 35.40 10.14 4.43
CA ILE A 17 34.64 10.32 5.67
C ILE A 17 33.52 11.37 5.51
N PRO A 18 33.79 12.62 5.08
CA PRO A 18 32.73 13.59 4.80
C PRO A 18 31.72 13.10 3.77
N LEU A 19 32.17 12.46 2.70
CA LEU A 19 31.29 11.93 1.67
C LEU A 19 30.33 10.84 2.21
N ALA A 20 30.84 9.97 3.07
CA ALA A 20 30.01 8.98 3.77
C ALA A 20 28.99 9.64 4.71
N VAL A 21 29.38 10.70 5.41
CA VAL A 21 28.47 11.50 6.25
C VAL A 21 27.40 12.17 5.43
N PHE A 22 27.73 12.75 4.27
CA PHE A 22 26.77 13.33 3.34
C PHE A 22 25.69 12.35 2.92
N CYS A 23 26.06 11.10 2.62
CA CYS A 23 25.09 10.05 2.26
C CYS A 23 24.03 9.79 3.33
N LEU A 24 24.31 10.06 4.60
CA LEU A 24 23.37 9.84 5.70
C LEU A 24 22.34 10.96 5.83
N PHE A 25 22.62 12.18 5.35
CA PHE A 25 21.72 13.33 5.53
C PHE A 25 20.31 13.10 4.98
N PRO A 26 20.11 12.55 3.77
CA PRO A 26 18.79 12.32 3.21
C PRO A 26 17.98 11.23 3.93
N VAL A 27 18.65 10.35 4.66
CA VAL A 27 18.03 9.12 5.21
C VAL A 27 18.02 9.04 6.72
N ILE A 28 18.54 10.06 7.40
CA ILE A 28 18.75 10.04 8.85
C ILE A 28 17.48 9.74 9.65
N ASP A 29 16.31 10.17 9.16
CA ASP A 29 15.01 9.97 9.78
C ASP A 29 14.36 8.62 9.41
N HIS A 30 14.96 7.86 8.47
CA HIS A 30 14.42 6.63 7.88
C HIS A 30 15.37 5.43 8.02
N LEU A 31 16.32 5.51 8.94
CA LEU A 31 17.23 4.42 9.23
C LEU A 31 16.50 3.29 9.99
N LYS A 32 16.80 2.04 9.64
CA LYS A 32 16.30 0.83 10.35
C LYS A 32 16.86 0.69 11.75
N THR A 33 18.09 1.14 11.95
CA THR A 33 18.80 1.04 13.22
C THR A 33 19.15 2.43 13.76
N PRO A 34 19.32 2.59 15.09
CA PRO A 34 19.79 3.85 15.66
C PRO A 34 21.11 4.28 15.03
N ILE A 35 21.22 5.57 14.70
CA ILE A 35 22.40 6.15 14.03
C ILE A 35 23.73 5.77 14.71
N ARG A 36 23.73 5.60 16.03
CA ARG A 36 24.93 5.19 16.79
C ARG A 36 25.47 3.83 16.33
N HIS A 37 24.57 2.84 16.10
CA HIS A 37 24.98 1.53 15.62
C HIS A 37 25.47 1.56 14.17
N LEU A 38 24.87 2.40 13.34
CA LEU A 38 25.33 2.59 11.97
C LEU A 38 26.72 3.24 11.93
N LEU A 39 26.95 4.29 12.74
CA LEU A 39 28.24 4.94 12.84
C LEU A 39 29.33 3.99 13.35
N THR A 40 29.04 3.10 14.32
CA THR A 40 30.01 2.09 14.77
C THR A 40 30.37 1.09 13.67
N LYS A 41 29.40 0.64 12.87
CA LYS A 41 29.67 -0.24 11.71
C LYS A 41 30.51 0.46 10.65
N ILE A 42 30.15 1.70 10.31
CA ILE A 42 30.91 2.52 9.35
C ILE A 42 32.34 2.75 9.84
N SER A 43 32.52 3.14 11.11
CA SER A 43 33.84 3.33 11.71
C SER A 43 34.69 2.05 11.67
N LEU A 44 34.08 0.89 11.94
CA LEU A 44 34.79 -0.39 11.83
C LEU A 44 35.26 -0.67 10.41
N VAL A 45 34.38 -0.40 9.40
CA VAL A 45 34.74 -0.56 7.99
C VAL A 45 35.89 0.37 7.61
N PHE A 46 35.87 1.63 8.08
CA PHE A 46 37.00 2.56 7.86
C PHE A 46 38.29 2.09 8.50
N VAL A 47 38.25 1.61 9.74
CA VAL A 47 39.44 1.06 10.39
C VAL A 47 40.01 -0.12 9.62
N CYS A 48 39.16 -1.06 9.18
CA CYS A 48 39.59 -2.18 8.37
C CYS A 48 40.15 -1.72 6.99
N TYR A 49 39.50 -0.73 6.38
CA TYR A 49 39.92 -0.16 5.12
C TYR A 49 41.30 0.51 5.24
N PHE A 50 41.52 1.35 6.26
CA PHE A 50 42.84 1.97 6.51
C PHE A 50 43.92 0.92 6.80
N ALA A 51 43.61 -0.12 7.56
CA ALA A 51 44.54 -1.22 7.79
C ALA A 51 44.92 -1.94 6.47
N LEU A 52 43.95 -2.18 5.58
CA LEU A 52 44.19 -2.77 4.26
C LEU A 52 44.97 -1.85 3.33
N LEU A 53 44.91 -0.53 3.50
CA LEU A 53 45.74 0.41 2.74
C LEU A 53 47.19 0.42 3.24
N ILE A 54 47.43 0.45 4.54
CA ILE A 54 48.76 0.58 5.14
C ILE A 54 49.58 -0.68 4.90
N ILE A 55 49.03 -1.87 5.14
CA ILE A 55 49.76 -3.12 5.12
C ILE A 55 50.42 -3.40 3.74
N PRO A 56 49.70 -3.36 2.59
CA PRO A 56 50.30 -3.56 1.27
C PRO A 56 51.31 -2.47 0.90
N TYR A 57 51.01 -1.21 1.27
CA TYR A 57 51.93 -0.11 0.99
C TYR A 57 53.24 -0.27 1.74
N MET A 58 53.22 -0.73 3.02
CA MET A 58 54.43 -1.03 3.77
C MET A 58 55.22 -2.21 3.23
N ILE A 59 54.54 -3.25 2.73
CA ILE A 59 55.20 -4.50 2.28
C ILE A 59 55.73 -4.39 0.84
N PHE A 60 54.89 -3.87 -0.06
CA PHE A 60 55.16 -3.90 -1.48
C PHE A 60 55.66 -2.58 -2.05
N GLN A 61 55.62 -1.48 -1.26
CA GLN A 61 55.91 -0.10 -1.69
C GLN A 61 55.13 0.31 -2.98
N GLN A 62 53.98 -0.35 -3.23
CA GLN A 62 53.08 -0.05 -4.33
C GLN A 62 51.84 0.65 -3.86
N ASP A 63 51.42 1.67 -4.58
CA ASP A 63 50.17 2.38 -4.33
C ASP A 63 49.01 1.54 -4.91
N LEU A 64 48.37 0.78 -4.03
CA LEU A 64 47.15 0.04 -4.32
C LEU A 64 45.87 0.81 -3.93
N GLY A 65 46.00 2.07 -3.51
CA GLY A 65 44.90 2.87 -2.96
C GLY A 65 43.71 2.97 -3.88
N ASN A 66 43.96 3.25 -5.15
CA ASN A 66 42.88 3.35 -6.15
C ASN A 66 42.13 2.01 -6.33
N ILE A 67 42.83 0.88 -6.31
CA ILE A 67 42.20 -0.45 -6.41
C ILE A 67 41.35 -0.73 -5.16
N LEU A 68 41.88 -0.40 -3.99
CA LEU A 68 41.15 -0.62 -2.71
C LEU A 68 39.93 0.27 -2.57
N ILE A 69 39.93 1.49 -3.14
CA ILE A 69 38.73 2.35 -3.21
C ILE A 69 37.61 1.63 -3.98
N PHE A 70 37.92 1.01 -5.12
CA PHE A 70 36.94 0.25 -5.88
C PHE A 70 36.32 -0.92 -5.09
N LEU A 71 37.04 -1.49 -4.14
CA LEU A 71 36.55 -2.53 -3.23
C LEU A 71 35.77 -1.97 -2.05
N ALA A 72 36.15 -0.83 -1.52
CA ALA A 72 35.51 -0.21 -0.37
C ALA A 72 34.11 0.39 -0.69
N VAL A 73 33.95 1.00 -1.86
CA VAL A 73 32.70 1.62 -2.30
C VAL A 73 31.53 0.65 -2.35
N PRO A 74 31.62 -0.56 -2.95
CA PRO A 74 30.55 -1.55 -2.89
C PRO A 74 30.21 -2.03 -1.47
N VAL A 75 31.22 -2.18 -0.58
CA VAL A 75 30.98 -2.58 0.80
C VAL A 75 30.20 -1.50 1.55
N PHE A 76 30.62 -0.24 1.40
CA PHE A 76 29.91 0.90 1.97
C PHE A 76 28.49 1.00 1.43
N PHE A 77 28.31 0.84 0.11
CA PHE A 77 26.99 0.85 -0.52
C PHE A 77 26.09 -0.27 0.00
N TYR A 78 26.64 -1.49 0.15
CA TYR A 78 25.88 -2.61 0.71
C TYR A 78 25.39 -2.33 2.13
N LEU A 79 26.28 -1.79 3.00
CA LEU A 79 25.90 -1.41 4.37
C LEU A 79 24.84 -0.32 4.36
N PHE A 80 25.03 0.72 3.56
CA PHE A 80 24.07 1.81 3.41
C PHE A 80 22.70 1.30 2.96
N GLN A 81 22.66 0.45 1.92
CA GLN A 81 21.42 -0.13 1.40
C GLN A 81 20.73 -1.05 2.42
N LYS A 82 21.49 -1.82 3.19
CA LYS A 82 20.94 -2.71 4.21
C LYS A 82 20.27 -1.96 5.36
N GLU A 83 20.82 -0.82 5.74
CA GLU A 83 20.33 0.00 6.86
C GLU A 83 19.24 1.01 6.47
N THR A 84 18.96 1.16 5.18
CA THR A 84 17.90 2.04 4.65
C THR A 84 16.74 1.24 4.07
N ASN A 85 15.53 1.83 4.05
CA ASN A 85 14.35 1.26 3.39
C ASN A 85 14.18 1.80 1.96
N LEU A 86 15.23 2.34 1.37
CA LEU A 86 15.17 2.95 0.05
C LEU A 86 15.15 1.91 -1.07
N LEU A 87 14.57 2.29 -2.21
CA LEU A 87 14.76 1.56 -3.46
C LEU A 87 16.24 1.57 -3.85
N LEU A 88 16.77 0.43 -4.33
CA LEU A 88 18.17 0.31 -4.72
C LEU A 88 18.66 1.41 -5.67
N PRO A 89 17.93 1.82 -6.73
CA PRO A 89 18.41 2.92 -7.60
C PRO A 89 18.33 4.29 -6.91
N ALA A 90 17.43 4.51 -5.93
CA ALA A 90 17.40 5.74 -5.14
C ALA A 90 18.62 5.83 -4.20
N SER A 91 19.00 4.73 -3.56
CA SER A 91 20.22 4.65 -2.75
C SER A 91 21.46 4.90 -3.59
N LEU A 92 21.49 4.34 -4.81
CA LEU A 92 22.58 4.57 -5.76
C LEU A 92 22.68 6.05 -6.16
N PHE A 93 21.53 6.71 -6.40
CA PHE A 93 21.49 8.14 -6.70
C PHE A 93 22.08 9.00 -5.57
N VAL A 94 21.75 8.69 -4.31
CA VAL A 94 22.33 9.39 -3.14
C VAL A 94 23.84 9.23 -3.11
N MET A 95 24.35 8.02 -3.32
CA MET A 95 25.78 7.76 -3.32
C MET A 95 26.50 8.45 -4.49
N LEU A 96 25.92 8.43 -5.69
CA LEU A 96 26.46 9.14 -6.85
C LEU A 96 26.44 10.67 -6.66
N THR A 97 25.46 11.20 -5.94
CA THR A 97 25.44 12.62 -5.54
C THR A 97 26.61 12.96 -4.61
N ALA A 98 26.93 12.07 -3.68
CA ALA A 98 28.16 12.21 -2.88
C ALA A 98 29.44 12.16 -3.75
N CYS A 99 29.48 11.31 -4.77
CA CYS A 99 30.58 11.30 -5.73
C CYS A 99 30.71 12.63 -6.50
N CYS A 100 29.59 13.29 -6.84
CA CYS A 100 29.61 14.64 -7.42
C CYS A 100 30.27 15.65 -6.47
N LEU A 101 29.93 15.60 -5.18
CA LEU A 101 30.52 16.46 -4.16
C LEU A 101 32.03 16.15 -4.03
N GLY A 102 32.41 14.88 -4.07
CA GLY A 102 33.79 14.44 -4.09
C GLY A 102 34.57 14.96 -5.29
N SER A 103 33.99 14.88 -6.50
CA SER A 103 34.65 15.41 -7.71
C SER A 103 34.82 16.91 -7.68
N LEU A 104 33.82 17.67 -7.15
CA LEU A 104 33.98 19.11 -6.91
C LEU A 104 35.10 19.42 -5.91
N SER A 105 35.20 18.66 -4.84
CA SER A 105 36.30 18.85 -3.88
C SER A 105 37.66 18.57 -4.50
N TYR A 106 37.71 17.67 -5.47
CA TYR A 106 38.95 17.38 -6.21
C TYR A 106 39.38 18.55 -7.10
N VAL A 107 38.41 19.30 -7.65
CA VAL A 107 38.72 20.57 -8.36
C VAL A 107 39.38 21.57 -7.41
N ILE A 108 38.91 21.70 -6.17
CA ILE A 108 39.52 22.57 -5.17
C ILE A 108 40.97 22.14 -4.88
N TYR A 109 41.21 20.83 -4.72
CA TYR A 109 42.57 20.29 -4.55
C TYR A 109 43.53 20.74 -5.66
N HIS A 110 43.13 20.53 -6.92
CA HIS A 110 43.97 20.89 -8.08
C HIS A 110 44.15 22.38 -8.24
N THR A 111 43.11 23.17 -7.93
CA THR A 111 43.23 24.62 -7.94
C THR A 111 44.27 25.15 -7.00
N PHE A 112 44.26 24.66 -5.74
CA PHE A 112 45.27 25.04 -4.78
C PHE A 112 46.67 24.49 -5.18
N GLY A 113 46.69 23.28 -5.81
CA GLY A 113 47.92 22.73 -6.38
C GLY A 113 48.55 23.62 -7.43
N VAL A 114 47.78 24.15 -8.36
CA VAL A 114 48.26 25.10 -9.39
C VAL A 114 48.77 26.41 -8.74
N ILE A 115 48.08 26.93 -7.72
CA ILE A 115 48.45 28.20 -7.10
C ILE A 115 49.74 28.07 -6.29
N PHE A 116 49.89 27.01 -5.47
CA PHE A 116 51.03 26.87 -4.59
C PHE A 116 52.22 26.13 -5.22
N HIS A 117 51.95 25.26 -6.21
CA HIS A 117 52.94 24.43 -6.87
C HIS A 117 52.84 24.51 -8.41
N PRO A 118 53.13 25.68 -9.02
CA PRO A 118 52.92 25.90 -10.45
C PRO A 118 53.77 24.99 -11.35
N HIS A 119 54.85 24.42 -10.87
CA HIS A 119 55.69 23.47 -11.60
C HIS A 119 55.41 21.99 -11.22
N GLY A 120 54.37 21.75 -10.43
CA GLY A 120 54.00 20.44 -9.95
C GLY A 120 53.15 19.64 -10.97
N GLN A 121 52.92 18.40 -10.61
CA GLN A 121 52.03 17.48 -11.40
C GLN A 121 50.80 17.10 -10.57
N SER A 122 49.72 16.79 -11.27
CA SER A 122 48.47 16.35 -10.63
C SER A 122 48.60 15.01 -9.87
N THR A 123 49.62 14.24 -10.15
CA THR A 123 49.93 12.95 -9.51
C THR A 123 50.67 13.12 -8.17
N GLU A 124 51.20 14.29 -7.91
CA GLU A 124 51.93 14.57 -6.67
C GLU A 124 51.00 14.95 -5.53
N PHE A 125 51.41 14.61 -4.32
CA PHE A 125 50.62 14.91 -3.12
C PHE A 125 51.07 16.28 -2.52
N TYR A 126 50.07 17.17 -2.35
CA TYR A 126 50.26 18.50 -1.76
C TYR A 126 49.41 18.64 -0.50
N PRO A 127 50.03 18.73 0.70
CA PRO A 127 49.31 18.83 1.99
C PRO A 127 48.39 20.05 2.08
N GLU A 128 48.80 21.18 1.55
CA GLU A 128 48.02 22.43 1.55
C GLU A 128 46.73 22.28 0.72
N SER A 129 46.84 21.67 -0.45
CA SER A 129 45.72 21.38 -1.34
C SER A 129 44.73 20.43 -0.68
N MET A 130 45.24 19.42 0.02
CA MET A 130 44.42 18.46 0.74
C MET A 130 43.67 19.10 1.91
N ILE A 131 44.35 19.96 2.69
CA ILE A 131 43.68 20.68 3.78
C ILE A 131 42.57 21.55 3.23
N ALA A 132 42.80 22.28 2.13
CA ALA A 132 41.78 23.09 1.47
C ALA A 132 40.57 22.24 0.99
N GLN A 133 40.84 21.05 0.43
CA GLN A 133 39.81 20.09 0.01
C GLN A 133 38.97 19.59 1.20
N LEU A 134 39.59 19.22 2.33
CA LEU A 134 38.87 18.77 3.51
C LEU A 134 38.04 19.91 4.14
N ILE A 135 38.57 21.12 4.21
CA ILE A 135 37.83 22.30 4.68
C ILE A 135 36.60 22.53 3.79
N PHE A 136 36.78 22.45 2.48
CA PHE A 136 35.68 22.59 1.52
C PHE A 136 34.59 21.53 1.76
N LEU A 137 34.94 20.24 1.92
CA LEU A 137 33.98 19.17 2.14
C LEU A 137 33.20 19.34 3.45
N VAL A 138 33.90 19.66 4.55
CA VAL A 138 33.25 19.89 5.85
C VAL A 138 32.30 21.10 5.77
N PHE A 139 32.73 22.18 5.11
CA PHE A 139 31.90 23.35 4.90
C PHE A 139 30.69 23.06 4.01
N ALA A 140 30.88 22.28 2.95
CA ALA A 140 29.80 21.83 2.08
C ALA A 140 28.79 20.96 2.85
N ASP A 141 29.25 20.03 3.70
CA ASP A 141 28.39 19.21 4.54
C ASP A 141 27.53 20.04 5.48
N ILE A 142 28.12 21.06 6.12
CA ILE A 142 27.40 21.97 7.03
C ILE A 142 26.30 22.74 6.25
N ILE A 143 26.61 23.27 5.07
CA ILE A 143 25.65 24.02 4.24
C ILE A 143 24.57 23.08 3.69
N LEU A 144 24.96 21.93 3.16
CA LEU A 144 24.08 21.01 2.48
C LEU A 144 23.24 20.12 3.43
N TYR A 145 23.57 20.09 4.72
CA TYR A 145 22.83 19.27 5.71
C TYR A 145 21.33 19.51 5.65
N LYS A 146 20.89 20.76 5.79
CA LYS A 146 19.45 21.09 5.77
C LYS A 146 18.81 20.85 4.40
N PRO A 147 19.40 21.33 3.28
CA PRO A 147 18.86 21.04 1.94
C PRO A 147 18.81 19.54 1.61
N ALA A 148 19.86 18.79 1.87
CA ALA A 148 19.90 17.36 1.59
C ALA A 148 18.84 16.59 2.39
N ARG A 149 18.69 16.89 3.68
CA ARG A 149 17.67 16.26 4.52
C ARG A 149 16.26 16.63 4.07
N LYS A 150 16.00 17.91 3.74
CA LYS A 150 14.66 18.40 3.37
C LYS A 150 14.26 17.98 1.96
N TYR A 151 15.07 18.27 0.96
CA TYR A 151 14.70 18.11 -0.45
C TYR A 151 15.06 16.71 -0.97
N LEU A 152 16.32 16.31 -0.83
CA LEU A 152 16.75 14.99 -1.29
C LEU A 152 16.12 13.88 -0.43
N GLY A 153 16.04 14.06 0.90
CA GLY A 153 15.36 13.14 1.80
C GLY A 153 13.89 12.96 1.42
N TRP A 154 13.17 14.06 1.19
CA TRP A 154 11.77 14.00 0.75
C TRP A 154 11.61 13.25 -0.58
N MET A 155 12.49 13.49 -1.55
CA MET A 155 12.44 12.83 -2.85
C MET A 155 12.60 11.31 -2.72
N VAL A 156 13.62 10.84 -1.99
CA VAL A 156 13.93 9.40 -1.88
C VAL A 156 12.91 8.64 -1.06
N THR A 157 12.15 9.32 -0.19
CA THR A 157 11.11 8.71 0.67
C THR A 157 9.73 8.72 0.03
N ASN A 158 9.37 9.73 -0.77
CA ASN A 158 8.02 9.87 -1.32
C ASN A 158 7.90 9.41 -2.78
N PHE A 159 9.00 9.27 -3.49
CA PHE A 159 8.98 8.90 -4.90
C PHE A 159 9.50 7.47 -5.12
N HIS A 160 8.62 6.55 -5.52
CA HIS A 160 8.89 5.11 -5.58
C HIS A 160 9.03 4.54 -7.00
N ASN A 161 9.32 5.38 -8.02
CA ASN A 161 9.50 4.90 -9.37
C ASN A 161 10.97 4.54 -9.65
N ALA A 162 11.29 3.24 -9.68
CA ALA A 162 12.63 2.73 -9.89
C ALA A 162 13.21 3.07 -11.28
N PHE A 163 12.38 3.22 -12.31
CA PHE A 163 12.84 3.55 -13.67
C PHE A 163 13.37 4.99 -13.73
N VAL A 164 12.65 5.94 -13.14
CA VAL A 164 13.06 7.35 -13.08
C VAL A 164 14.35 7.50 -12.28
N TRP A 165 14.50 6.80 -11.16
CA TRP A 165 15.73 6.81 -10.38
C TRP A 165 16.94 6.29 -11.15
N ARG A 166 16.75 5.23 -12.00
CA ARG A 166 17.84 4.74 -12.86
C ARG A 166 18.30 5.79 -13.86
N ILE A 167 17.36 6.52 -14.47
CA ILE A 167 17.69 7.62 -15.39
C ILE A 167 18.38 8.76 -14.62
N ALA A 168 17.87 9.11 -13.44
CA ALA A 168 18.46 10.17 -12.61
C ALA A 168 19.93 9.91 -12.25
N CYS A 169 20.33 8.65 -12.07
CA CYS A 169 21.73 8.28 -11.80
C CYS A 169 22.70 8.68 -12.92
N ILE A 170 22.21 8.89 -14.16
CA ILE A 170 23.05 9.29 -15.28
C ILE A 170 23.65 10.68 -15.03
N PHE A 171 22.90 11.62 -14.44
CA PHE A 171 23.37 12.98 -14.20
C PHE A 171 24.63 13.06 -13.32
N PRO A 172 24.64 12.49 -12.10
CA PRO A 172 25.84 12.51 -11.28
C PRO A 172 27.01 11.72 -11.89
N CYS A 173 26.73 10.63 -12.60
CA CYS A 173 27.78 9.89 -13.32
C CYS A 173 28.43 10.74 -14.41
N CYS A 174 27.64 11.37 -15.28
CA CYS A 174 28.16 12.24 -16.34
C CYS A 174 28.95 13.42 -15.77
N PHE A 175 28.42 14.04 -14.71
CA PHE A 175 29.12 15.16 -14.07
C PHE A 175 30.47 14.73 -13.49
N THR A 176 30.51 13.65 -12.72
CA THR A 176 31.76 13.12 -12.16
C THR A 176 32.76 12.79 -13.26
N PHE A 177 32.31 12.14 -14.33
CA PHE A 177 33.14 11.84 -15.49
C PHE A 177 33.70 13.10 -16.15
N LEU A 178 32.87 14.10 -16.40
CA LEU A 178 33.30 15.40 -16.98
C LEU A 178 34.34 16.08 -16.11
N VAL A 179 34.11 16.17 -14.80
CA VAL A 179 35.10 16.79 -13.88
C VAL A 179 36.44 16.09 -13.98
N PHE A 180 36.47 14.74 -13.95
CA PHE A 180 37.72 13.99 -14.04
C PHE A 180 38.43 14.15 -15.41
N THR A 181 37.69 14.32 -16.50
CA THR A 181 38.32 14.55 -17.83
C THR A 181 38.96 15.92 -17.99
N TYR A 182 38.48 16.92 -17.20
CA TYR A 182 39.03 18.29 -17.24
C TYR A 182 40.04 18.59 -16.14
N ILE A 183 40.45 17.61 -15.34
CA ILE A 183 41.50 17.78 -14.36
C ILE A 183 42.84 18.01 -15.07
N PRO A 184 43.60 19.08 -14.75
CA PRO A 184 44.89 19.33 -15.38
C PRO A 184 45.90 18.29 -14.98
N HIS A 185 46.59 17.71 -15.96
CA HIS A 185 47.68 16.74 -15.72
C HIS A 185 48.99 17.45 -15.35
N ASN A 186 49.20 18.61 -15.90
CA ASN A 186 50.37 19.44 -15.68
C ASN A 186 49.96 20.86 -15.24
N TYR A 187 50.36 21.27 -14.07
CA TYR A 187 49.98 22.58 -13.50
C TYR A 187 50.70 23.73 -14.22
N TYR A 188 51.89 23.47 -14.77
CA TYR A 188 52.68 24.45 -15.49
C TYR A 188 51.94 25.08 -16.67
N ASP A 189 51.24 24.28 -17.44
CA ASP A 189 50.52 24.73 -18.63
C ASP A 189 49.40 25.76 -18.24
N ILE A 190 48.61 25.44 -17.22
CA ILE A 190 47.56 26.34 -16.73
C ILE A 190 48.14 27.63 -16.14
N TYR A 191 49.22 27.52 -15.39
CA TYR A 191 49.85 28.69 -14.76
C TYR A 191 50.50 29.62 -15.81
N THR A 192 51.20 29.05 -16.78
CA THR A 192 51.96 29.81 -17.81
C THR A 192 51.08 30.50 -18.81
N TYR A 193 49.98 29.87 -19.26
CA TYR A 193 49.02 30.45 -20.20
C TYR A 193 47.96 31.35 -19.51
N HIS A 194 48.06 31.54 -18.21
CA HIS A 194 47.07 32.30 -17.43
C HIS A 194 45.62 31.78 -17.56
N ASP A 195 45.43 30.47 -17.86
CA ASP A 195 44.12 29.87 -18.12
C ASP A 195 43.37 29.47 -16.84
N LEU A 196 43.90 29.82 -15.66
CA LEU A 196 43.26 29.55 -14.39
C LEU A 196 41.85 30.10 -14.30
N HIS A 197 41.62 31.30 -14.81
CA HIS A 197 40.28 31.91 -14.83
C HIS A 197 39.33 31.20 -15.78
N VAL A 198 39.79 30.65 -16.90
CA VAL A 198 38.99 29.87 -17.84
C VAL A 198 38.60 28.55 -17.16
N TYR A 199 39.55 27.89 -16.51
CA TYR A 199 39.29 26.66 -15.76
C TYR A 199 38.24 26.88 -14.66
N PHE A 200 38.36 27.95 -13.87
CA PHE A 200 37.38 28.31 -12.84
C PHE A 200 36.02 28.63 -13.41
N SER A 201 35.94 29.42 -14.48
CA SER A 201 34.66 29.77 -15.08
C SER A 201 33.93 28.59 -15.66
N MET A 202 34.66 27.62 -16.25
CA MET A 202 34.12 26.38 -16.75
C MET A 202 33.59 25.49 -15.59
N MET A 203 34.35 25.34 -14.50
CA MET A 203 33.92 24.58 -13.33
C MET A 203 32.73 25.21 -12.62
N LEU A 204 32.69 26.54 -12.52
CA LEU A 204 31.53 27.27 -11.97
C LEU A 204 30.28 27.04 -12.83
N THR A 205 30.44 27.09 -14.15
CA THR A 205 29.32 26.85 -15.09
C THR A 205 28.77 25.43 -14.96
N LEU A 206 29.65 24.42 -14.86
CA LEU A 206 29.26 23.04 -14.61
C LEU A 206 28.54 22.88 -13.27
N LEU A 207 29.02 23.52 -12.22
CA LEU A 207 28.38 23.47 -10.89
C LEU A 207 26.98 24.08 -10.93
N VAL A 208 26.84 25.26 -11.55
CA VAL A 208 25.53 25.91 -11.73
C VAL A 208 24.59 25.04 -12.54
N PHE A 209 25.09 24.46 -13.63
CA PHE A 209 24.29 23.56 -14.48
C PHE A 209 23.77 22.34 -13.71
N VAL A 210 24.64 21.68 -12.95
CA VAL A 210 24.24 20.54 -12.11
C VAL A 210 23.25 20.96 -11.04
N PHE A 211 23.48 22.08 -10.38
CA PHE A 211 22.52 22.61 -9.39
C PHE A 211 21.15 22.84 -10.01
N LEU A 212 21.07 23.44 -11.19
CA LEU A 212 19.82 23.64 -11.92
C LEU A 212 19.14 22.32 -12.28
N LEU A 213 19.91 21.29 -12.69
CA LEU A 213 19.37 19.96 -12.95
C LEU A 213 18.76 19.31 -11.70
N TYR A 214 19.40 19.45 -10.53
CA TYR A 214 18.82 18.96 -9.28
C TYR A 214 17.54 19.71 -8.89
N VAL A 215 17.50 21.02 -9.06
CA VAL A 215 16.30 21.82 -8.82
C VAL A 215 15.17 21.41 -9.79
N LEU A 216 15.48 21.26 -11.07
CA LEU A 216 14.53 20.79 -12.07
C LEU A 216 13.98 19.39 -11.73
N PHE A 217 14.87 18.48 -11.39
CA PHE A 217 14.49 17.12 -11.02
C PHE A 217 13.60 17.09 -9.77
N TYR A 218 13.94 17.90 -8.76
CA TYR A 218 13.11 18.07 -7.57
C TYR A 218 11.71 18.60 -7.93
N THR A 219 11.62 19.67 -8.75
CA THR A 219 10.33 20.26 -9.11
C THR A 219 9.45 19.31 -9.92
N ILE A 220 10.05 18.51 -10.82
CA ILE A 220 9.32 17.49 -11.58
C ILE A 220 8.77 16.42 -10.66
N ILE A 221 9.59 15.88 -9.75
CA ILE A 221 9.15 14.87 -8.79
C ILE A 221 8.07 15.42 -7.88
N HIS A 222 8.24 16.62 -7.36
CA HIS A 222 7.27 17.26 -6.47
C HIS A 222 5.92 17.42 -7.15
N SER A 223 5.92 17.99 -8.36
CA SER A 223 4.70 18.14 -9.16
C SER A 223 4.03 16.80 -9.51
N TYR A 224 4.83 15.77 -9.80
CA TYR A 224 4.30 14.43 -10.07
C TYR A 224 3.61 13.82 -8.84
N VAL A 225 4.24 13.88 -7.67
CA VAL A 225 3.67 13.35 -6.42
C VAL A 225 2.41 14.10 -6.03
N GLU A 226 2.42 15.43 -6.14
CA GLU A 226 1.26 16.28 -5.87
C GLU A 226 0.08 15.96 -6.81
N ASN A 227 0.35 15.81 -8.10
CA ASN A 227 -0.67 15.41 -9.07
C ASN A 227 -1.27 14.01 -8.78
N GLN A 228 -0.46 13.05 -8.34
CA GLN A 228 -0.97 11.74 -7.94
C GLN A 228 -1.90 11.85 -6.72
N TYR A 229 -1.55 12.67 -5.74
CA TYR A 229 -2.40 12.92 -4.58
C TYR A 229 -3.75 13.54 -4.96
N ILE A 230 -3.74 14.55 -5.83
CA ILE A 230 -4.97 15.19 -6.34
C ILE A 230 -5.84 14.19 -7.09
N LEU A 231 -5.25 13.32 -7.91
CA LEU A 231 -5.99 12.29 -8.64
C LEU A 231 -6.63 11.24 -7.71
N GLU A 232 -5.97 10.88 -6.62
CA GLU A 232 -6.54 9.98 -5.61
C GLU A 232 -7.72 10.64 -4.87
N GLU A 233 -7.58 11.91 -4.50
CA GLU A 233 -8.67 12.67 -3.88
C GLU A 233 -9.89 12.79 -4.79
N GLN A 234 -9.67 13.10 -6.08
CA GLN A 234 -10.75 13.15 -7.09
C GLN A 234 -11.48 11.82 -7.21
N LYS A 235 -10.77 10.68 -7.23
CA LYS A 235 -11.39 9.35 -7.27
C LYS A 235 -12.28 9.08 -6.05
N ILE A 236 -11.84 9.48 -4.87
CA ILE A 236 -12.63 9.32 -3.63
C ILE A 236 -13.91 10.15 -3.72
N LEU A 237 -13.81 11.41 -4.17
CA LEU A 237 -14.97 12.29 -4.36
C LEU A 237 -15.96 11.74 -5.39
N GLU A 238 -15.47 11.17 -6.50
CA GLU A 238 -16.31 10.54 -7.52
C GLU A 238 -17.09 9.34 -6.97
N ILE A 239 -16.44 8.48 -6.17
CA ILE A 239 -17.09 7.34 -5.50
C ILE A 239 -18.18 7.85 -4.55
N GLN A 240 -17.89 8.85 -3.73
CA GLN A 240 -18.87 9.43 -2.80
C GLN A 240 -20.07 10.05 -3.53
N ALA A 241 -19.83 10.77 -4.63
CA ALA A 241 -20.90 11.35 -5.45
C ALA A 241 -21.81 10.26 -6.04
N LYS A 242 -21.24 9.14 -6.50
CA LYS A 242 -22.00 7.99 -7.01
C LYS A 242 -22.83 7.33 -5.91
N GLU A 243 -22.27 7.11 -4.74
CA GLU A 243 -23.01 6.56 -3.58
C GLU A 243 -24.16 7.47 -3.16
N TYR A 244 -23.92 8.78 -3.12
CA TYR A 244 -24.97 9.77 -2.81
C TYR A 244 -26.10 9.77 -3.85
N SER A 245 -25.76 9.68 -5.14
CA SER A 245 -26.76 9.57 -6.22
C SER A 245 -27.63 8.32 -6.06
N GLN A 246 -27.02 7.16 -5.78
CA GLN A 246 -27.75 5.91 -5.55
C GLN A 246 -28.67 6.00 -4.33
N LEU A 247 -28.19 6.58 -3.23
CA LEU A 247 -28.99 6.79 -2.04
C LEU A 247 -30.19 7.71 -2.32
N SER A 248 -29.96 8.80 -3.04
CA SER A 248 -31.01 9.74 -3.45
C SER A 248 -32.10 9.05 -4.28
N GLN A 249 -31.70 8.20 -5.23
CA GLN A 249 -32.61 7.41 -6.04
C GLN A 249 -33.46 6.46 -5.18
N HIS A 250 -32.83 5.71 -4.26
CA HIS A 250 -33.57 4.82 -3.35
C HIS A 250 -34.56 5.57 -2.44
N VAL A 251 -34.19 6.76 -1.98
CA VAL A 251 -35.09 7.62 -1.19
C VAL A 251 -36.30 8.04 -2.04
N GLN A 252 -36.07 8.39 -3.31
CA GLN A 252 -37.13 8.79 -4.22
C GLN A 252 -38.09 7.60 -4.52
N GLU A 253 -37.54 6.44 -4.87
CA GLU A 253 -38.30 5.20 -5.09
C GLU A 253 -39.17 4.84 -3.86
N THR A 254 -38.58 4.97 -2.66
CA THR A 254 -39.31 4.72 -1.41
C THR A 254 -40.44 5.73 -1.18
N ARG A 255 -40.25 7.00 -1.59
CA ARG A 255 -41.32 8.02 -1.52
C ARG A 255 -42.47 7.70 -2.46
N GLU A 256 -42.17 7.26 -3.68
CA GLU A 256 -43.19 6.87 -4.70
C GLU A 256 -43.99 5.66 -4.20
N ILE A 257 -43.34 4.60 -3.74
CA ILE A 257 -44.02 3.43 -3.16
C ILE A 257 -44.91 3.82 -1.99
N ARG A 258 -44.47 4.70 -1.10
CA ARG A 258 -45.24 5.16 0.05
C ARG A 258 -46.43 6.02 -0.36
N HIS A 259 -46.27 6.84 -1.41
CA HIS A 259 -47.36 7.64 -2.00
C HIS A 259 -48.46 6.71 -2.55
N ASP A 260 -48.06 5.71 -3.34
CA ASP A 260 -49.00 4.78 -3.96
C ASP A 260 -49.74 3.94 -2.91
N PHE A 261 -48.99 3.47 -1.89
CA PHE A 261 -49.60 2.77 -0.76
C PHE A 261 -50.61 3.64 0.01
N ARG A 262 -50.32 4.91 0.23
CA ARG A 262 -51.25 5.84 0.87
C ARG A 262 -52.52 6.05 0.05
N HIS A 263 -52.36 6.14 -1.28
CA HIS A 263 -53.53 6.27 -2.18
C HIS A 263 -54.40 5.02 -2.10
N GLN A 264 -53.84 3.83 -2.11
CA GLN A 264 -54.57 2.58 -1.95
C GLN A 264 -55.35 2.51 -0.61
N ILE A 265 -54.70 2.85 0.49
CA ILE A 265 -55.37 2.90 1.81
C ILE A 265 -56.52 3.90 1.80
N THR A 266 -56.40 5.02 1.09
CA THR A 266 -57.47 6.02 0.95
C THR A 266 -58.66 5.47 0.22
N VAL A 267 -58.43 4.73 -0.88
CA VAL A 267 -59.53 4.07 -1.65
C VAL A 267 -60.23 3.00 -0.82
N ILE A 268 -59.46 2.12 -0.16
CA ILE A 268 -60.01 1.09 0.75
C ILE A 268 -60.85 1.72 1.88
N SER A 269 -60.34 2.75 2.50
CA SER A 269 -61.06 3.46 3.60
C SER A 269 -62.31 4.15 3.09
N GLY A 270 -62.26 4.73 1.88
CA GLY A 270 -63.44 5.36 1.24
C GLY A 270 -64.57 4.36 0.95
N LEU A 271 -64.27 3.21 0.36
CA LEU A 271 -65.21 2.15 0.09
C LEU A 271 -65.82 1.54 1.37
N LEU A 272 -65.00 1.37 2.40
CA LEU A 272 -65.43 0.89 3.72
C LEU A 272 -66.39 1.85 4.39
N ASN A 273 -66.10 3.16 4.40
CA ASN A 273 -66.94 4.18 5.01
C ASN A 273 -68.30 4.41 4.30
N GLN A 274 -68.35 4.12 2.99
CA GLN A 274 -69.56 4.17 2.18
C GLN A 274 -70.40 2.90 2.32
N GLY A 275 -69.94 1.86 2.96
CA GLY A 275 -70.64 0.57 3.11
C GLY A 275 -70.66 -0.27 1.83
N ASN A 276 -69.86 0.06 0.81
CA ASN A 276 -69.79 -0.62 -0.48
C ASN A 276 -68.93 -1.85 -0.40
N TYR A 277 -69.35 -2.88 0.33
CA TYR A 277 -68.58 -4.10 0.60
C TYR A 277 -68.33 -4.95 -0.66
N GLU A 278 -69.23 -4.96 -1.63
CA GLU A 278 -69.03 -5.70 -2.87
C GLU A 278 -67.94 -5.06 -3.77
N GLU A 279 -67.94 -3.74 -3.93
CA GLU A 279 -66.87 -3.02 -4.65
C GLU A 279 -65.50 -3.12 -3.92
N LEU A 280 -65.52 -3.10 -2.61
CA LEU A 280 -64.29 -3.30 -1.79
C LEU A 280 -63.72 -4.71 -2.03
N LYS A 281 -64.56 -5.71 -2.05
CA LYS A 281 -64.17 -7.10 -2.32
C LYS A 281 -63.62 -7.29 -3.72
N GLU A 282 -64.25 -6.66 -4.70
CA GLU A 282 -63.79 -6.67 -6.09
C GLU A 282 -62.43 -5.95 -6.22
N TYR A 283 -62.27 -4.77 -5.62
CA TYR A 283 -61.00 -4.02 -5.58
C TYR A 283 -59.88 -4.85 -4.96
N LEU A 284 -60.13 -5.48 -3.81
CA LEU A 284 -59.13 -6.35 -3.14
C LEU A 284 -58.81 -7.58 -3.96
N SER A 285 -59.80 -8.21 -4.63
CA SER A 285 -59.53 -9.39 -5.46
C SER A 285 -58.74 -9.07 -6.75
N GLN A 286 -58.94 -7.89 -7.35
CA GLN A 286 -58.10 -7.38 -8.44
C GLN A 286 -56.68 -7.12 -7.98
N TYR A 287 -56.52 -6.58 -6.76
CA TYR A 287 -55.22 -6.35 -6.17
C TYR A 287 -54.51 -7.66 -5.81
N GLU A 288 -55.21 -8.64 -5.23
CA GLU A 288 -54.69 -10.00 -4.98
C GLU A 288 -54.30 -10.71 -6.26
N SER A 289 -55.02 -10.58 -7.38
CA SER A 289 -54.68 -11.19 -8.65
C SER A 289 -53.43 -10.57 -9.28
N SER A 290 -53.15 -9.29 -9.03
CA SER A 290 -51.93 -8.64 -9.47
C SER A 290 -50.69 -9.05 -8.59
N ILE A 291 -50.94 -9.54 -7.40
CA ILE A 291 -49.96 -10.11 -6.44
C ILE A 291 -50.11 -11.64 -6.40
N SER A 292 -50.45 -12.32 -7.52
CA SER A 292 -50.75 -13.76 -7.53
C SER A 292 -49.58 -14.61 -6.99
N LEU A 293 -49.51 -14.67 -5.67
CA LEU A 293 -48.81 -15.65 -4.90
C LEU A 293 -49.83 -16.73 -4.48
N GLN A 294 -49.87 -17.87 -5.16
CA GLN A 294 -50.42 -19.09 -4.55
C GLN A 294 -49.59 -19.37 -3.27
N THR A 295 -50.01 -18.79 -2.14
CA THR A 295 -49.30 -18.90 -0.88
C THR A 295 -49.55 -20.28 -0.30
N LYS A 296 -48.61 -21.21 -0.54
CA LYS A 296 -48.53 -22.42 0.28
C LYS A 296 -48.30 -22.01 1.72
N ILE A 297 -49.07 -22.58 2.64
CA ILE A 297 -48.93 -22.35 4.07
C ILE A 297 -47.84 -23.28 4.64
N TYR A 298 -46.68 -22.74 4.89
CA TYR A 298 -45.53 -23.45 5.51
C TYR A 298 -45.48 -23.30 7.02
N CYS A 299 -46.01 -22.20 7.57
CA CYS A 299 -45.97 -21.86 8.96
C CYS A 299 -47.16 -21.05 9.37
N ARG A 300 -47.60 -21.22 10.64
CA ARG A 300 -48.75 -20.45 11.20
C ARG A 300 -48.45 -18.97 11.44
N GLN A 301 -47.18 -18.62 11.59
CA GLN A 301 -46.73 -17.25 11.80
C GLN A 301 -46.66 -16.49 10.45
N PRO A 302 -47.49 -15.41 10.25
CA PRO A 302 -47.61 -14.78 8.94
C PRO A 302 -46.31 -14.24 8.33
N ALA A 303 -45.48 -13.58 9.13
CA ALA A 303 -44.22 -13.02 8.67
C ALA A 303 -43.23 -14.11 8.23
N VAL A 304 -43.13 -15.21 8.97
CA VAL A 304 -42.31 -16.37 8.62
C VAL A 304 -42.82 -17.05 7.36
N ASN A 305 -44.15 -17.24 7.26
CA ASN A 305 -44.80 -17.82 6.10
C ASN A 305 -44.54 -17.00 4.84
N ALA A 306 -44.60 -15.66 4.92
CA ALA A 306 -44.35 -14.78 3.77
C ALA A 306 -42.95 -14.98 3.19
N ILE A 307 -41.90 -15.08 4.04
CA ILE A 307 -40.52 -15.32 3.62
C ILE A 307 -40.38 -16.69 2.96
N LEU A 308 -40.97 -17.75 3.57
CA LEU A 308 -40.87 -19.09 3.03
C LEU A 308 -41.56 -19.19 1.68
N SER A 309 -42.76 -18.61 1.54
CA SER A 309 -43.51 -18.57 0.27
C SER A 309 -42.77 -17.79 -0.80
N HIS A 310 -42.12 -16.67 -0.45
CA HIS A 310 -41.33 -15.87 -1.39
C HIS A 310 -40.16 -16.69 -1.97
N TYR A 311 -39.38 -17.36 -1.12
CA TYR A 311 -38.24 -18.15 -1.59
C TYR A 311 -38.69 -19.44 -2.29
N ASP A 312 -39.83 -20.06 -1.92
CA ASP A 312 -40.38 -21.20 -2.65
C ASP A 312 -40.74 -20.80 -4.11
N LEU A 313 -41.36 -19.62 -4.29
CA LEU A 313 -41.68 -19.09 -5.62
C LEU A 313 -40.39 -18.82 -6.45
N LEU A 314 -39.41 -18.16 -5.87
CA LEU A 314 -38.13 -17.90 -6.55
C LEU A 314 -37.42 -19.20 -6.94
N CYS A 315 -37.43 -20.18 -6.04
CA CYS A 315 -36.84 -21.49 -6.29
C CYS A 315 -37.57 -22.24 -7.40
N ALA A 316 -38.90 -22.17 -7.45
CA ALA A 316 -39.72 -22.79 -8.49
C ALA A 316 -39.41 -22.20 -9.87
N GLN A 317 -39.22 -20.89 -9.99
CA GLN A 317 -38.82 -20.21 -11.22
C GLN A 317 -37.47 -20.70 -11.76
N ASP A 318 -36.49 -20.93 -10.86
CA ASP A 318 -35.15 -21.39 -11.21
C ASP A 318 -34.99 -22.93 -11.15
N LYS A 319 -36.09 -23.67 -11.05
CA LYS A 319 -36.14 -25.15 -11.00
C LYS A 319 -35.34 -25.74 -9.84
N ILE A 320 -35.39 -25.10 -8.69
CA ILE A 320 -34.75 -25.56 -7.43
C ILE A 320 -35.82 -26.29 -6.61
N ILE A 321 -35.55 -27.51 -6.21
CA ILE A 321 -36.46 -28.31 -5.39
C ILE A 321 -36.42 -27.86 -3.94
N THR A 322 -37.55 -27.44 -3.37
CA THR A 322 -37.68 -26.98 -2.00
C THR A 322 -38.37 -28.00 -1.10
N LYS A 323 -37.85 -28.20 0.10
CA LYS A 323 -38.51 -28.95 1.19
C LYS A 323 -38.44 -28.16 2.47
N PHE A 324 -39.50 -27.39 2.76
CA PHE A 324 -39.58 -26.56 3.96
C PHE A 324 -40.52 -27.22 4.97
N ALA A 325 -39.95 -27.48 6.18
CA ALA A 325 -40.67 -28.02 7.34
C ALA A 325 -40.35 -27.12 8.54
N VAL A 326 -41.17 -26.09 8.72
CA VAL A 326 -40.97 -25.07 9.74
C VAL A 326 -42.13 -25.06 10.71
N ASP A 327 -41.85 -25.45 11.95
CA ASP A 327 -42.78 -25.32 13.08
C ASP A 327 -42.27 -24.24 14.03
N PHE A 328 -42.79 -23.01 13.81
CA PHE A 328 -42.48 -21.84 14.61
C PHE A 328 -43.75 -21.46 15.43
N PRO A 329 -43.70 -21.60 16.76
CA PRO A 329 -44.85 -21.39 17.60
C PRO A 329 -45.28 -19.91 17.60
N THR A 330 -46.60 -19.68 17.74
CA THR A 330 -47.17 -18.33 17.80
C THR A 330 -46.72 -17.55 19.03
N LEU A 331 -46.47 -18.27 20.12
CA LEU A 331 -45.87 -17.74 21.36
C LEU A 331 -44.45 -18.32 21.47
N SER A 332 -43.52 -17.71 20.78
CA SER A 332 -42.10 -18.08 20.84
C SER A 332 -41.32 -17.08 21.66
N PRO A 333 -40.37 -17.51 22.49
CA PRO A 333 -39.44 -16.60 23.16
C PRO A 333 -38.50 -15.93 22.17
N ILE A 334 -38.37 -16.46 20.93
CA ILE A 334 -37.61 -15.85 19.85
C ILE A 334 -38.53 -14.84 19.13
N SER A 335 -38.03 -13.60 18.95
CA SER A 335 -38.72 -12.60 18.16
C SER A 335 -38.93 -13.06 16.72
N SER A 336 -40.17 -12.94 16.21
CA SER A 336 -40.45 -13.25 14.79
C SER A 336 -39.62 -12.42 13.84
N VAL A 337 -39.25 -11.19 14.19
CA VAL A 337 -38.37 -10.31 13.39
C VAL A 337 -36.96 -10.90 13.32
N ASP A 338 -36.38 -11.29 14.44
CA ASP A 338 -35.05 -11.89 14.48
C ASP A 338 -35.02 -13.21 13.70
N PHE A 339 -36.07 -14.03 13.84
CA PHE A 339 -36.18 -15.28 13.09
C PHE A 339 -36.36 -15.04 11.58
N CYS A 340 -37.10 -14.03 11.18
CA CYS A 340 -37.23 -13.60 9.78
C CYS A 340 -35.88 -13.14 9.20
N ILE A 341 -35.06 -12.40 9.97
CA ILE A 341 -33.71 -12.00 9.54
C ILE A 341 -32.82 -13.21 9.33
N VAL A 342 -32.86 -14.20 10.24
CA VAL A 342 -32.11 -15.47 10.12
C VAL A 342 -32.54 -16.22 8.85
N LEU A 343 -33.85 -16.44 8.69
CA LEU A 343 -34.38 -17.16 7.53
C LEU A 343 -34.02 -16.47 6.21
N GLY A 344 -34.22 -15.15 6.13
CA GLY A 344 -33.91 -14.36 4.93
C GLY A 344 -32.44 -14.54 4.52
N ASN A 345 -31.53 -14.34 5.46
CA ASN A 345 -30.10 -14.47 5.16
C ASN A 345 -29.68 -15.91 4.76
N LEU A 346 -30.23 -16.93 5.43
CA LEU A 346 -29.88 -18.32 5.13
C LEU A 346 -30.49 -18.80 3.81
N LEU A 347 -31.76 -18.47 3.56
CA LEU A 347 -32.46 -18.82 2.32
C LEU A 347 -31.87 -18.07 1.12
N GLU A 348 -31.55 -16.78 1.26
CA GLU A 348 -30.88 -16.02 0.22
C GLU A 348 -29.55 -16.64 -0.18
N ASN A 349 -28.73 -17.01 0.80
CA ASN A 349 -27.44 -17.65 0.52
C ASN A 349 -27.63 -19.00 -0.19
N ALA A 350 -28.57 -19.84 0.27
CA ALA A 350 -28.87 -21.13 -0.35
C ALA A 350 -29.42 -20.99 -1.77
N TYR A 351 -30.38 -20.08 -2.00
CA TYR A 351 -30.97 -19.80 -3.32
C TYR A 351 -29.92 -19.33 -4.32
N LEU A 352 -29.12 -18.36 -3.93
CA LEU A 352 -28.14 -17.76 -4.81
C LEU A 352 -27.00 -18.74 -5.17
N GLU A 353 -26.64 -19.66 -4.27
CA GLU A 353 -25.69 -20.73 -4.57
C GLU A 353 -26.29 -21.75 -5.52
N CYS A 354 -27.54 -22.21 -5.24
CA CYS A 354 -28.24 -23.13 -6.10
C CYS A 354 -28.48 -22.57 -7.50
N LYS A 355 -28.72 -21.27 -7.66
CA LYS A 355 -28.94 -20.62 -8.95
C LYS A 355 -27.72 -20.77 -9.88
N THR A 356 -26.51 -20.71 -9.34
CA THR A 356 -25.26 -20.77 -10.11
C THR A 356 -24.78 -22.20 -10.39
N LEU A 357 -25.34 -23.21 -9.74
CA LEU A 357 -24.94 -24.62 -9.90
C LEU A 357 -25.21 -25.14 -11.30
N GLN A 358 -24.27 -25.92 -11.84
CA GLN A 358 -24.39 -26.56 -13.16
C GLN A 358 -24.29 -28.10 -13.09
N LYS A 359 -23.56 -28.66 -12.11
CA LYS A 359 -23.22 -30.08 -12.07
C LYS A 359 -24.07 -30.92 -11.13
N TYR A 360 -24.75 -30.29 -10.17
CA TYR A 360 -25.47 -31.01 -9.10
C TYR A 360 -26.97 -30.68 -9.15
N GLU A 361 -27.78 -31.61 -8.63
CA GLU A 361 -29.22 -31.39 -8.45
C GLU A 361 -29.46 -30.21 -7.50
N LYS A 362 -30.31 -29.27 -7.93
CA LYS A 362 -30.59 -28.04 -7.19
C LYS A 362 -31.68 -28.29 -6.16
N PHE A 363 -31.32 -28.19 -4.88
CA PHE A 363 -32.30 -28.34 -3.80
C PHE A 363 -32.00 -27.44 -2.62
N ILE A 364 -33.06 -27.09 -1.85
CA ILE A 364 -32.95 -26.41 -0.56
C ILE A 364 -33.86 -27.14 0.41
N HIS A 365 -33.27 -27.73 1.44
CA HIS A 365 -34.00 -28.38 2.53
C HIS A 365 -33.87 -27.52 3.79
N LEU A 366 -35.00 -27.10 4.35
CA LEU A 366 -35.09 -26.33 5.58
C LEU A 366 -35.95 -27.07 6.59
N LYS A 367 -35.41 -27.29 7.78
CA LYS A 367 -36.14 -27.83 8.94
C LYS A 367 -35.93 -26.89 10.12
N ALA A 368 -37.01 -26.45 10.75
CA ALA A 368 -36.93 -25.64 11.95
C ALA A 368 -38.05 -26.05 12.90
N ARG A 369 -37.71 -26.32 14.16
CA ARG A 369 -38.68 -26.72 15.17
C ARG A 369 -38.23 -26.35 16.57
N GLN A 370 -39.18 -26.17 17.45
CA GLN A 370 -38.92 -26.11 18.87
C GLN A 370 -38.70 -27.54 19.40
N THR A 371 -37.62 -27.80 20.11
CA THR A 371 -37.26 -29.12 20.66
C THR A 371 -37.62 -29.24 22.13
N SER A 372 -37.68 -28.14 22.84
CA SER A 372 -38.12 -28.04 24.23
C SER A 372 -38.66 -26.64 24.52
N PRO A 373 -39.35 -26.36 25.64
CA PRO A 373 -39.90 -25.04 25.98
C PRO A 373 -38.88 -23.89 25.92
N GLY A 374 -37.59 -24.15 25.93
CA GLY A 374 -36.53 -23.13 25.89
C GLY A 374 -35.50 -23.36 24.78
N ALA A 375 -35.76 -24.26 23.81
CA ALA A 375 -34.78 -24.55 22.78
C ALA A 375 -35.38 -24.66 21.38
N PHE A 376 -34.76 -24.03 20.43
CA PHE A 376 -35.15 -24.02 19.03
C PHE A 376 -34.00 -24.42 18.13
N VAL A 377 -34.27 -25.32 17.16
CA VAL A 377 -33.26 -25.81 16.21
C VAL A 377 -33.68 -25.49 14.80
N LEU A 378 -32.75 -24.97 14.00
CA LEU A 378 -32.87 -24.76 12.56
C LEU A 378 -31.76 -25.50 11.83
N LEU A 379 -32.13 -26.20 10.78
CA LEU A 379 -31.21 -26.83 9.84
C LEU A 379 -31.57 -26.40 8.42
N ILE A 380 -30.63 -25.85 7.70
CA ILE A 380 -30.73 -25.60 6.27
C ILE A 380 -29.61 -26.33 5.53
N GLU A 381 -29.93 -26.94 4.40
CA GLU A 381 -29.00 -27.71 3.59
C GLU A 381 -29.22 -27.38 2.12
N ASN A 382 -28.14 -27.11 1.40
CA ASN A 382 -28.12 -26.90 -0.04
C ASN A 382 -26.82 -27.45 -0.66
N PRO A 383 -26.80 -27.82 -1.95
CA PRO A 383 -25.57 -28.19 -2.66
C PRO A 383 -24.71 -26.96 -2.94
N TYR A 384 -23.40 -27.19 -3.12
CA TYR A 384 -22.43 -26.17 -3.55
C TYR A 384 -21.38 -26.79 -4.49
N GLU A 385 -20.80 -25.94 -5.36
CA GLU A 385 -19.85 -26.39 -6.39
C GLU A 385 -18.44 -25.75 -6.22
N HIS A 386 -18.38 -24.60 -5.59
CA HIS A 386 -17.13 -23.84 -5.45
C HIS A 386 -16.36 -24.21 -4.18
N GLU A 387 -15.05 -24.05 -4.23
CA GLU A 387 -14.18 -24.26 -3.06
C GLU A 387 -14.49 -23.25 -1.97
N ILE A 388 -14.86 -23.73 -0.78
CA ILE A 388 -15.20 -22.88 0.36
C ILE A 388 -13.92 -22.49 1.10
N LYS A 389 -13.57 -21.20 1.08
CA LYS A 389 -12.41 -20.68 1.81
C LYS A 389 -12.81 -20.16 3.18
N LYS A 390 -12.00 -20.53 4.19
CA LYS A 390 -12.12 -20.02 5.56
C LYS A 390 -10.99 -19.04 5.83
N THR A 391 -11.25 -18.02 6.64
CA THR A 391 -10.20 -17.16 7.19
C THR A 391 -9.46 -17.87 8.32
N ASP A 392 -8.26 -17.41 8.68
CA ASP A 392 -7.49 -17.92 9.84
C ASP A 392 -8.27 -17.79 11.16
N SER A 393 -9.24 -16.88 11.23
CA SER A 393 -10.18 -16.70 12.34
C SER A 393 -11.44 -17.59 12.25
N GLY A 394 -11.50 -18.54 11.29
CA GLY A 394 -12.59 -19.52 11.15
C GLY A 394 -13.86 -19.01 10.45
N PHE A 395 -13.89 -17.78 9.95
CA PHE A 395 -15.03 -17.23 9.21
C PHE A 395 -15.01 -17.64 7.75
N PHE A 396 -16.19 -17.89 7.18
CA PHE A 396 -16.35 -18.20 5.75
C PHE A 396 -16.24 -16.95 4.89
N LEU A 397 -15.40 -17.00 3.86
CA LEU A 397 -15.28 -15.92 2.89
C LEU A 397 -16.45 -15.97 1.89
N SER A 398 -16.93 -14.81 1.48
CA SER A 398 -17.96 -14.70 0.45
C SER A 398 -17.40 -15.15 -0.90
N SER A 399 -18.08 -16.09 -1.57
CA SER A 399 -17.74 -16.50 -2.95
C SER A 399 -17.90 -15.36 -3.97
N ARG A 400 -18.67 -14.30 -3.63
CA ARG A 400 -19.04 -13.19 -4.54
C ARG A 400 -18.21 -11.91 -4.35
N ARG A 401 -17.67 -11.65 -3.17
CA ARG A 401 -16.83 -10.48 -2.89
C ARG A 401 -15.45 -10.95 -2.53
N LYS A 402 -14.45 -10.67 -3.35
CA LYS A 402 -13.06 -11.02 -3.10
C LYS A 402 -12.64 -10.50 -1.70
N ASN A 403 -12.24 -11.44 -0.84
CA ASN A 403 -11.69 -11.19 0.52
C ASN A 403 -12.64 -10.53 1.54
N CYS A 404 -13.96 -10.59 1.36
CA CYS A 404 -14.92 -10.09 2.35
C CYS A 404 -15.64 -11.25 3.05
N VAL A 405 -15.79 -11.15 4.37
CA VAL A 405 -16.67 -12.06 5.12
C VAL A 405 -18.12 -11.72 4.77
N GLY A 406 -18.93 -12.71 4.43
CA GLY A 406 -20.33 -12.52 4.06
C GLY A 406 -21.13 -11.84 5.18
N THR A 407 -21.82 -10.74 4.85
CA THR A 407 -22.62 -9.95 5.83
C THR A 407 -23.78 -10.75 6.40
N GLY A 408 -24.40 -11.64 5.62
CA GLY A 408 -25.54 -12.44 6.04
C GLY A 408 -25.22 -13.41 7.17
N LEU A 409 -24.11 -14.15 7.10
CA LEU A 409 -23.69 -15.05 8.18
C LEU A 409 -23.27 -14.30 9.45
N LYS A 410 -22.74 -13.07 9.33
CA LYS A 410 -22.47 -12.21 10.50
C LYS A 410 -23.75 -11.85 11.25
N SER A 411 -24.81 -11.48 10.53
CA SER A 411 -26.12 -11.18 11.12
C SER A 411 -26.73 -12.39 11.80
N VAL A 412 -26.66 -13.57 11.18
CA VAL A 412 -27.09 -14.85 11.80
C VAL A 412 -26.31 -15.17 13.06
N THR A 413 -24.98 -15.00 13.04
CA THR A 413 -24.11 -15.22 14.21
C THR A 413 -24.44 -14.25 15.35
N ALA A 414 -24.73 -12.98 15.03
CA ALA A 414 -25.10 -12.00 16.04
C ALA A 414 -26.44 -12.37 16.73
N ILE A 415 -27.42 -12.84 15.95
CA ILE A 415 -28.69 -13.29 16.50
C ILE A 415 -28.51 -14.57 17.33
N CYS A 416 -27.69 -15.53 16.88
CA CYS A 416 -27.36 -16.70 17.69
C CYS A 416 -26.78 -16.31 19.07
N LYS A 417 -25.87 -15.34 19.10
CA LYS A 417 -25.30 -14.86 20.37
C LYS A 417 -26.32 -14.15 21.26
N LYS A 418 -27.27 -13.42 20.65
CA LYS A 418 -28.36 -12.75 21.40
C LYS A 418 -29.24 -13.73 22.18
N TYR A 419 -29.38 -14.96 21.68
CA TYR A 419 -30.19 -16.03 22.27
C TYR A 419 -29.33 -17.16 22.85
N ASP A 420 -28.14 -16.87 23.35
CA ASP A 420 -27.17 -17.82 23.92
C ASP A 420 -27.02 -19.13 23.12
N GLY A 421 -27.15 -18.99 21.80
CA GLY A 421 -27.18 -20.09 20.87
C GLY A 421 -25.84 -20.40 20.22
N HIS A 422 -25.83 -21.47 19.45
CA HIS A 422 -24.66 -21.92 18.70
C HIS A 422 -24.98 -22.11 17.22
N LEU A 423 -24.05 -21.66 16.35
CA LEU A 423 -24.10 -21.84 14.90
C LEU A 423 -22.97 -22.79 14.47
N SER A 424 -23.33 -23.89 13.82
CA SER A 424 -22.39 -24.83 13.22
C SER A 424 -22.57 -24.92 11.72
N ILE A 425 -21.48 -24.90 10.98
CA ILE A 425 -21.50 -25.05 9.52
C ILE A 425 -20.64 -26.25 9.15
N GLU A 426 -21.27 -27.20 8.48
CA GLU A 426 -20.66 -28.43 7.99
C GLU A 426 -20.63 -28.40 6.45
N THR A 427 -19.52 -28.82 5.89
CA THR A 427 -19.33 -28.94 4.45
C THR A 427 -18.84 -30.34 4.14
N ASP A 428 -19.72 -31.20 3.66
CA ASP A 428 -19.42 -32.58 3.32
C ASP A 428 -20.13 -33.00 2.04
N ASN A 429 -19.47 -33.79 1.18
CA ASN A 429 -20.01 -34.34 -0.05
C ASN A 429 -20.76 -33.32 -0.93
N HIS A 430 -20.16 -32.14 -1.15
CA HIS A 430 -20.77 -31.03 -1.90
C HIS A 430 -22.10 -30.52 -1.33
N ARG A 431 -22.33 -30.72 -0.03
CA ARG A 431 -23.49 -30.20 0.69
C ARG A 431 -23.05 -29.20 1.74
N PHE A 432 -23.64 -28.02 1.69
CA PHE A 432 -23.46 -26.97 2.68
C PHE A 432 -24.61 -27.06 3.68
N LYS A 433 -24.27 -27.31 4.94
CA LYS A 433 -25.21 -27.50 6.03
C LYS A 433 -25.00 -26.46 7.10
N VAL A 434 -26.03 -25.70 7.41
CA VAL A 434 -26.01 -24.76 8.55
C VAL A 434 -26.97 -25.30 9.62
N LYS A 435 -26.43 -25.55 10.80
CA LYS A 435 -27.16 -25.97 12.00
C LYS A 435 -27.14 -24.79 12.98
N MET A 436 -28.27 -24.34 13.40
CA MET A 436 -28.43 -23.28 14.40
C MET A 436 -29.22 -23.84 15.59
N PHE A 437 -28.69 -23.64 16.76
CA PHE A 437 -29.37 -23.91 18.02
C PHE A 437 -29.52 -22.59 18.76
N LEU A 438 -30.74 -22.28 19.26
CA LEU A 438 -31.02 -21.14 20.10
C LEU A 438 -31.57 -21.64 21.43
N GLN A 439 -31.08 -21.02 22.49
CA GLN A 439 -31.57 -21.26 23.84
C GLN A 439 -32.30 -20.02 24.30
N CYS A 440 -33.53 -20.15 24.78
CA CYS A 440 -34.42 -19.01 25.08
C CYS A 440 -34.88 -19.05 26.53
#